data_b8bf140d959fd338e210a74fc44f9a1e
#
_entry.id   b8bf140d959fd338e210a74fc44f9a1e
#
_cell.length_a   1.000
_cell.length_b   1.000
_cell.length_c   1.000
_cell.angle_alpha   90.00
_cell.angle_beta   90.00
_cell.angle_gamma   90.00
#
_symmetry.space_group_name_H-M   'P 1'
#
loop_
_entity.id
_entity.type
_entity.pdbx_description
1 polymer ?
#
loop_
_entity_poly.entity_id
_entity_poly.type
_entity_poly.pdbx_seq_one_letter_code
_entity_poly.pdbx_strand_id
1 'polypeptide(L)'
;MSLRRTSSAALVACAALLLPLAPTAQAAPAADRAGSRPTEAAVNGLLDGIRHDPARLDAFLRAMPKGGDLHNHLSGAVTTELLIRLAAQDDLCIDSVTLDSSTGPCQGTKRPAADALAEGEFRTRVIRAWSMQDFTPGAESGHDHFFATFGKFGEASWRHPGTMIAEVTDTMAAQHQSYLETMLTPASGGVAALAAKVGFEEDFAALRQKLLADGQMQALVDSARADLDTAMAEYQATEHCGTAQARPGCSVTVRIQSQASRASTPARVFAQLLIGLELASQDDRFVAVNLVQPEDYQASLDNYRLQMRMLEYLRPLYPKAHVSLHAGELVPGLVKPEDLTFHIRQAVLTGRAERIGHGVDVTHEDDSAELLRTLAERKVLVEVPLTSNAQILQVEGREHPFPLYRKYGVPTALATDDPGVERIDITHEYVRAARTYGLSYTDLKDLARNSLEYGFVAGRSLWRDRNGFKPVPECQGRPVGSENPLPKCAALLAASPKAALEWKQEGAFRTFEASVLHLK
;
A
#
# COMPACT_ATOMS: atom_id res chain seq x y z
N MET A 1 -78.86 -32.87 -32.30
CA MET A 1 -78.00 -32.34 -33.37
C MET A 1 -76.56 -32.30 -32.82
N SER A 2 -75.80 -33.26 -33.36
CA SER A 2 -74.42 -33.57 -32.89
C SER A 2 -73.40 -32.72 -33.65
N LEU A 3 -72.55 -32.06 -32.97
CA LEU A 3 -71.38 -31.41 -33.58
C LEU A 3 -70.13 -32.10 -33.07
N ARG A 4 -69.46 -32.76 -33.95
CA ARG A 4 -68.17 -33.45 -33.76
C ARG A 4 -67.08 -32.44 -33.64
N ARG A 5 -66.27 -32.57 -32.60
CA ARG A 5 -64.97 -31.82 -32.44
C ARG A 5 -63.88 -32.73 -33.04
N THR A 6 -63.22 -32.26 -34.05
CA THR A 6 -61.97 -32.80 -34.58
C THR A 6 -60.80 -32.24 -33.84
N SER A 7 -60.02 -33.07 -33.19
CA SER A 7 -58.77 -32.70 -32.52
C SER A 7 -57.63 -32.87 -33.53
N SER A 8 -56.97 -31.76 -33.84
CA SER A 8 -55.69 -31.75 -34.58
C SER A 8 -54.53 -31.79 -33.57
N ALA A 9 -53.79 -32.89 -33.59
CA ALA A 9 -52.55 -33.01 -32.83
C ALA A 9 -51.39 -32.28 -33.59
N ALA A 10 -50.83 -31.23 -33.02
CA ALA A 10 -49.61 -30.61 -33.52
C ALA A 10 -48.40 -31.31 -32.92
N LEU A 11 -47.60 -31.96 -33.73
CA LEU A 11 -46.29 -32.49 -33.38
C LEU A 11 -45.33 -31.29 -33.24
N VAL A 12 -44.88 -31.04 -32.03
CA VAL A 12 -43.73 -30.11 -31.75
C VAL A 12 -42.46 -30.93 -31.88
N ALA A 13 -41.72 -30.69 -32.96
CA ALA A 13 -40.36 -31.20 -33.12
C ALA A 13 -39.40 -30.37 -32.27
N CYS A 14 -38.89 -30.93 -31.17
CA CYS A 14 -37.77 -30.37 -30.44
C CYS A 14 -36.48 -30.51 -31.24
N ALA A 15 -36.04 -29.45 -31.90
CA ALA A 15 -34.69 -29.37 -32.44
C ALA A 15 -33.72 -29.10 -31.26
N ALA A 16 -32.97 -30.10 -30.87
CA ALA A 16 -31.85 -29.95 -29.92
C ALA A 16 -30.72 -29.18 -30.63
N LEU A 17 -30.56 -27.89 -30.27
CA LEU A 17 -29.40 -27.09 -30.64
C LEU A 17 -28.20 -27.59 -29.80
N LEU A 18 -27.35 -28.38 -30.43
CA LEU A 18 -26.02 -28.71 -29.94
C LEU A 18 -25.16 -27.45 -30.05
N LEU A 19 -25.06 -26.68 -28.96
CA LEU A 19 -24.02 -25.63 -28.79
C LEU A 19 -22.67 -26.35 -28.70
N PRO A 20 -21.64 -25.95 -29.46
CA PRO A 20 -20.31 -26.49 -29.28
C PRO A 20 -19.80 -26.04 -27.91
N LEU A 21 -19.44 -26.99 -27.05
CA LEU A 21 -18.65 -26.74 -25.84
C LEU A 21 -17.36 -26.03 -26.23
N ALA A 22 -17.24 -24.78 -25.85
CA ALA A 22 -15.97 -24.06 -25.95
C ALA A 22 -14.90 -24.85 -25.16
N PRO A 23 -13.70 -25.04 -25.72
CA PRO A 23 -12.64 -25.72 -25.00
C PRO A 23 -12.34 -24.92 -23.74
N THR A 24 -12.40 -25.57 -22.57
CA THR A 24 -11.90 -25.05 -21.31
C THR A 24 -10.47 -24.64 -21.55
N ALA A 25 -10.22 -23.32 -21.54
CA ALA A 25 -8.86 -22.79 -21.57
C ALA A 25 -8.14 -23.31 -20.32
N GLN A 26 -7.38 -24.38 -20.47
CA GLN A 26 -6.37 -24.74 -19.50
C GLN A 26 -5.46 -23.52 -19.35
N ALA A 27 -5.28 -23.05 -18.09
CA ALA A 27 -4.30 -22.04 -17.78
C ALA A 27 -2.97 -22.53 -18.38
N ALA A 28 -2.46 -21.77 -19.35
CA ALA A 28 -1.12 -22.03 -19.84
C ALA A 28 -0.17 -21.99 -18.64
N PRO A 29 0.73 -22.99 -18.49
CA PRO A 29 1.79 -22.88 -17.49
C PRO A 29 2.49 -21.56 -17.74
N ALA A 30 2.83 -20.84 -16.63
CA ALA A 30 3.59 -19.61 -16.71
C ALA A 30 4.75 -19.84 -17.66
N ALA A 31 4.79 -19.06 -18.74
CA ALA A 31 5.79 -19.25 -19.78
C ALA A 31 7.16 -19.27 -19.07
N ASP A 32 7.87 -20.39 -19.18
CA ASP A 32 9.26 -20.51 -18.77
C ASP A 32 10.00 -19.34 -19.42
N ARG A 33 10.34 -18.32 -18.60
CA ARG A 33 11.11 -17.19 -19.10
C ARG A 33 12.47 -17.74 -19.49
N ALA A 34 12.65 -18.03 -20.77
CA ALA A 34 13.90 -18.51 -21.31
C ALA A 34 15.01 -17.53 -20.92
N GLY A 35 15.83 -17.90 -19.89
CA GLY A 35 16.98 -17.14 -19.45
C GLY A 35 17.13 -16.94 -17.95
N SER A 36 16.48 -17.73 -17.07
CA SER A 36 16.87 -17.72 -15.65
C SER A 36 18.34 -18.12 -15.53
N ARG A 37 19.10 -17.30 -14.82
CA ARG A 37 20.52 -17.65 -14.55
C ARG A 37 20.54 -18.99 -13.82
N PRO A 38 21.56 -19.87 -14.04
CA PRO A 38 21.66 -21.16 -13.36
C PRO A 38 21.45 -21.05 -11.82
N THR A 39 21.91 -19.96 -11.23
CA THR A 39 21.75 -19.64 -9.81
C THR A 39 20.29 -19.44 -9.42
N GLU A 40 19.53 -18.65 -10.17
CA GLU A 40 18.09 -18.40 -9.92
C GLU A 40 17.28 -19.69 -10.03
N ALA A 41 17.60 -20.56 -11.01
CA ALA A 41 16.95 -21.86 -11.15
C ALA A 41 17.24 -22.78 -9.95
N ALA A 42 18.47 -22.77 -9.44
CA ALA A 42 18.85 -23.56 -8.25
C ALA A 42 18.14 -23.07 -6.99
N VAL A 43 18.03 -21.74 -6.80
CA VAL A 43 17.29 -21.13 -5.68
C VAL A 43 15.79 -21.42 -5.81
N ASN A 44 15.23 -21.40 -7.02
CA ASN A 44 13.84 -21.77 -7.25
C ASN A 44 13.57 -23.23 -6.85
N GLY A 45 14.43 -24.16 -7.24
CA GLY A 45 14.32 -25.58 -6.82
C GLY A 45 14.41 -25.76 -5.29
N LEU A 46 15.18 -24.90 -4.59
CA LEU A 46 15.21 -24.89 -3.13
C LEU A 46 13.87 -24.39 -2.57
N LEU A 47 13.34 -23.26 -3.07
CA LEU A 47 12.05 -22.72 -2.66
C LEU A 47 10.92 -23.74 -2.85
N ASP A 48 10.87 -24.43 -4.00
CA ASP A 48 9.87 -25.45 -4.26
C ASP A 48 9.94 -26.61 -3.27
N GLY A 49 11.16 -27.03 -2.89
CA GLY A 49 11.40 -28.08 -1.90
C GLY A 49 10.98 -27.73 -0.46
N ILE A 50 10.89 -26.43 -0.12
CA ILE A 50 10.51 -25.96 1.22
C ILE A 50 9.15 -25.30 1.29
N ARG A 51 8.46 -25.12 0.17
CA ARG A 51 7.20 -24.36 0.05
C ARG A 51 6.12 -24.80 1.06
N HIS A 52 6.08 -26.07 1.39
CA HIS A 52 5.10 -26.67 2.30
C HIS A 52 5.62 -26.86 3.74
N ASP A 53 6.83 -26.41 4.02
CA ASP A 53 7.41 -26.36 5.36
C ASP A 53 7.32 -24.91 5.89
N PRO A 54 6.39 -24.59 6.80
CA PRO A 54 6.14 -23.21 7.23
C PRO A 54 7.38 -22.54 7.82
N ALA A 55 8.14 -23.26 8.64
CA ALA A 55 9.31 -22.69 9.34
C ALA A 55 10.46 -22.41 8.37
N ARG A 56 10.73 -23.35 7.44
CA ARG A 56 11.79 -23.19 6.44
C ARG A 56 11.44 -22.14 5.40
N LEU A 57 10.17 -22.06 5.00
CA LEU A 57 9.69 -21.04 4.07
C LEU A 57 9.77 -19.63 4.70
N ASP A 58 9.32 -19.47 5.96
CA ASP A 58 9.45 -18.20 6.67
C ASP A 58 10.93 -17.79 6.77
N ALA A 59 11.81 -18.66 7.24
CA ALA A 59 13.24 -18.36 7.36
C ALA A 59 13.88 -17.98 6.00
N PHE A 60 13.52 -18.66 4.92
CA PHE A 60 13.99 -18.36 3.57
C PHE A 60 13.48 -16.98 3.10
N LEU A 61 12.19 -16.71 3.25
CA LEU A 61 11.59 -15.46 2.80
C LEU A 61 11.98 -14.28 3.70
N ARG A 62 12.21 -14.50 5.00
CA ARG A 62 12.72 -13.48 5.90
C ARG A 62 14.10 -13.00 5.49
N ALA A 63 14.97 -13.92 5.06
CA ALA A 63 16.32 -13.60 4.57
C ALA A 63 16.34 -13.02 3.15
N MET A 64 15.27 -13.18 2.36
CA MET A 64 15.19 -12.68 0.99
C MET A 64 15.06 -11.15 0.98
N PRO A 65 15.84 -10.42 0.14
CA PRO A 65 15.66 -8.98 -0.08
C PRO A 65 14.31 -8.65 -0.72
N LYS A 66 13.56 -7.66 -0.15
CA LYS A 66 12.17 -7.40 -0.52
C LYS A 66 11.93 -5.98 -1.09
N GLY A 67 13.01 -5.22 -1.36
CA GLY A 67 12.88 -3.89 -1.96
C GLY A 67 12.32 -2.85 -1.00
N GLY A 68 11.11 -2.39 -1.24
CA GLY A 68 10.43 -1.38 -0.43
C GLY A 68 9.00 -1.76 -0.08
N ASP A 69 8.37 -0.89 0.72
CA ASP A 69 6.95 -0.88 0.96
C ASP A 69 6.37 0.44 0.44
N LEU A 70 5.40 0.36 -0.44
CA LEU A 70 4.82 1.50 -1.15
C LEU A 70 3.44 1.90 -0.64
N HIS A 71 2.84 1.07 0.23
CA HIS A 71 1.53 1.29 0.79
C HIS A 71 1.55 0.96 2.28
N ASN A 72 1.73 2.01 3.09
CA ASN A 72 1.93 1.90 4.52
C ASN A 72 1.40 3.16 5.21
N HIS A 73 0.54 2.99 6.22
CA HIS A 73 0.05 4.10 7.04
C HIS A 73 0.83 4.15 8.35
N LEU A 74 1.56 5.22 8.62
CA LEU A 74 2.45 5.28 9.78
C LEU A 74 1.72 4.98 11.09
N SER A 75 0.49 5.48 11.27
CA SER A 75 -0.31 5.28 12.48
C SER A 75 -0.73 3.83 12.71
N GLY A 76 -0.96 3.08 11.63
CA GLY A 76 -1.32 1.67 11.69
C GLY A 76 -0.13 0.71 11.49
N ALA A 77 1.03 1.24 11.08
CA ALA A 77 2.21 0.43 10.85
C ALA A 77 2.97 0.08 12.13
N VAL A 78 2.89 0.92 13.15
CA VAL A 78 3.57 0.70 14.44
C VAL A 78 2.82 -0.29 15.31
N THR A 79 3.57 -1.00 16.15
CA THR A 79 2.97 -1.97 17.06
C THR A 79 2.06 -1.29 18.08
N THR A 80 0.98 -1.97 18.47
CA THR A 80 0.10 -1.52 19.56
C THR A 80 0.89 -1.32 20.85
N GLU A 81 1.91 -2.13 21.06
CA GLU A 81 2.81 -2.04 22.21
C GLU A 81 3.60 -0.72 22.22
N LEU A 82 4.02 -0.21 21.06
CA LEU A 82 4.62 1.12 20.97
C LEU A 82 3.58 2.20 21.26
N LEU A 83 2.39 2.12 20.65
CA LEU A 83 1.32 3.10 20.90
C LEU A 83 0.95 3.20 22.39
N ILE A 84 0.88 2.08 23.11
CA ILE A 84 0.65 2.07 24.57
C ILE A 84 1.80 2.77 25.31
N ARG A 85 3.06 2.52 24.92
CA ARG A 85 4.23 3.21 25.53
C ARG A 85 4.19 4.72 25.29
N LEU A 86 3.90 5.15 24.05
CA LEU A 86 3.78 6.57 23.71
C LEU A 86 2.61 7.23 24.44
N ALA A 87 1.45 6.57 24.50
CA ALA A 87 0.31 7.05 25.29
C ALA A 87 0.65 7.23 26.76
N ALA A 88 1.42 6.31 27.35
CA ALA A 88 1.87 6.39 28.74
C ALA A 88 2.91 7.52 28.95
N GLN A 89 3.81 7.72 27.98
CA GLN A 89 4.81 8.80 27.99
C GLN A 89 4.14 10.19 27.96
N ASP A 90 3.01 10.30 27.26
CA ASP A 90 2.26 11.56 27.12
C ASP A 90 1.17 11.75 28.18
N ASP A 91 1.18 10.95 29.23
CA ASP A 91 0.18 10.97 30.31
C ASP A 91 -1.28 10.87 29.78
N LEU A 92 -1.48 10.15 28.66
CA LEU A 92 -2.81 9.92 28.12
C LEU A 92 -3.62 8.95 28.97
N CYS A 93 -4.94 9.02 28.81
CA CYS A 93 -5.89 8.10 29.41
C CYS A 93 -6.42 7.11 28.37
N ILE A 94 -6.72 5.90 28.81
CA ILE A 94 -7.48 4.89 28.04
C ILE A 94 -8.78 4.62 28.79
N ASP A 95 -9.91 4.77 28.14
CA ASP A 95 -11.22 4.44 28.72
C ASP A 95 -11.32 2.93 28.93
N SER A 96 -11.63 2.48 30.14
CA SER A 96 -11.68 1.05 30.48
C SER A 96 -12.90 0.31 29.90
N VAL A 97 -13.87 1.03 29.32
CA VAL A 97 -15.08 0.48 28.69
C VAL A 97 -14.94 0.49 27.17
N THR A 98 -14.70 1.67 26.58
CA THR A 98 -14.61 1.85 25.11
C THR A 98 -13.23 1.55 24.56
N LEU A 99 -12.18 1.61 25.39
CA LEU A 99 -10.77 1.43 25.05
C LEU A 99 -10.21 2.54 24.14
N ASP A 100 -10.88 3.70 24.10
CA ASP A 100 -10.44 4.87 23.36
C ASP A 100 -9.34 5.62 24.15
N SER A 101 -8.31 6.07 23.44
CA SER A 101 -7.30 6.98 23.99
C SER A 101 -7.83 8.41 24.06
N SER A 102 -7.41 9.18 25.06
CA SER A 102 -7.80 10.58 25.23
C SER A 102 -6.80 11.34 26.09
N THR A 103 -6.83 12.67 26.01
CA THR A 103 -6.09 13.53 26.95
C THR A 103 -6.70 13.46 28.37
N GLY A 104 -5.87 13.78 29.39
CA GLY A 104 -6.28 13.84 30.79
C GLY A 104 -7.32 14.93 31.12
N PRO A 105 -7.88 14.94 32.32
CA PRO A 105 -7.53 14.06 33.45
C PRO A 105 -8.19 12.66 33.37
N CYS A 106 -7.49 11.63 33.87
CA CYS A 106 -7.99 10.26 33.93
C CYS A 106 -8.94 10.11 35.14
N GLN A 107 -10.24 10.15 34.89
CA GLN A 107 -11.29 10.06 35.91
C GLN A 107 -12.44 9.16 35.41
N GLY A 108 -13.22 8.62 36.33
CA GLY A 108 -14.33 7.71 36.03
C GLY A 108 -13.89 6.40 35.43
N THR A 109 -14.27 6.14 34.18
CA THR A 109 -13.85 4.95 33.39
C THR A 109 -12.46 5.10 32.78
N LYS A 110 -11.91 6.31 32.73
CA LYS A 110 -10.61 6.59 32.14
C LYS A 110 -9.47 6.27 33.11
N ARG A 111 -8.59 5.40 32.68
CA ARG A 111 -7.38 4.98 33.40
C ARG A 111 -6.14 5.58 32.78
N PRO A 112 -5.06 5.84 33.55
CA PRO A 112 -3.77 6.18 32.94
C PRO A 112 -3.33 5.12 31.93
N ALA A 113 -2.84 5.54 30.77
CA ALA A 113 -2.30 4.61 29.77
C ALA A 113 -1.14 3.76 30.32
N ALA A 114 -0.40 4.28 31.32
CA ALA A 114 0.65 3.56 32.03
C ALA A 114 0.16 2.26 32.69
N ASP A 115 -1.13 2.14 33.04
CA ASP A 115 -1.70 0.90 33.58
C ASP A 115 -1.69 -0.26 32.56
N ALA A 116 -1.65 0.06 31.25
CA ALA A 116 -1.57 -0.93 30.19
C ALA A 116 -0.11 -1.34 29.85
N LEU A 117 0.90 -0.77 30.51
CA LEU A 117 2.29 -1.21 30.36
C LEU A 117 2.55 -2.55 31.06
N ALA A 118 1.85 -2.81 32.16
CA ALA A 118 1.96 -4.08 32.89
C ALA A 118 1.16 -5.18 32.18
N GLU A 119 1.72 -6.40 32.19
CA GLU A 119 0.98 -7.58 31.74
C GLU A 119 -0.31 -7.78 32.56
N GLY A 120 -1.39 -8.15 31.88
CA GLY A 120 -2.67 -8.38 32.54
C GLY A 120 -3.87 -8.16 31.61
N GLU A 121 -5.05 -8.35 32.16
CA GLU A 121 -6.32 -8.30 31.42
C GLU A 121 -6.52 -6.93 30.70
N PHE A 122 -6.20 -5.82 31.38
CA PHE A 122 -6.38 -4.49 30.78
C PHE A 122 -5.50 -4.31 29.55
N ARG A 123 -4.21 -4.66 29.63
CA ARG A 123 -3.30 -4.64 28.47
C ARG A 123 -3.82 -5.51 27.32
N THR A 124 -4.23 -6.74 27.62
CA THR A 124 -4.76 -7.67 26.60
C THR A 124 -5.97 -7.07 25.89
N ARG A 125 -6.89 -6.45 26.64
CA ARG A 125 -8.08 -5.80 26.07
C ARG A 125 -7.71 -4.61 25.19
N VAL A 126 -6.73 -3.79 25.61
CA VAL A 126 -6.25 -2.65 24.81
C VAL A 126 -5.60 -3.14 23.52
N ILE A 127 -4.70 -4.14 23.58
CA ILE A 127 -4.05 -4.70 22.38
C ILE A 127 -5.09 -5.22 21.39
N ARG A 128 -6.06 -6.00 21.86
CA ARG A 128 -7.14 -6.51 21.02
C ARG A 128 -8.00 -5.40 20.40
N ALA A 129 -8.29 -4.34 21.14
CA ALA A 129 -9.11 -3.24 20.66
C ALA A 129 -8.38 -2.31 19.68
N TRP A 130 -7.04 -2.25 19.77
CA TRP A 130 -6.18 -1.40 18.94
C TRP A 130 -5.51 -2.16 17.79
N SER A 131 -5.83 -3.44 17.61
CA SER A 131 -5.28 -4.29 16.54
C SER A 131 -6.21 -5.44 16.20
N MET A 132 -5.87 -6.19 15.16
CA MET A 132 -6.54 -7.44 14.77
C MET A 132 -6.06 -8.65 15.60
N GLN A 133 -5.42 -8.42 16.74
CA GLN A 133 -5.03 -9.49 17.65
C GLN A 133 -6.26 -10.30 18.09
N ASP A 134 -6.20 -11.62 17.94
CA ASP A 134 -7.30 -12.55 18.26
C ASP A 134 -8.60 -12.32 17.47
N PHE A 135 -8.54 -11.56 16.37
CA PHE A 135 -9.67 -11.46 15.44
C PHE A 135 -10.03 -12.84 14.87
N THR A 136 -11.32 -13.13 14.85
CA THR A 136 -11.84 -14.41 14.34
C THR A 136 -12.85 -14.13 13.24
N PRO A 137 -12.55 -14.47 11.97
CA PRO A 137 -13.48 -14.32 10.87
C PRO A 137 -14.83 -14.99 11.15
N GLY A 138 -15.93 -14.29 10.86
CA GLY A 138 -17.30 -14.75 11.06
C GLY A 138 -17.85 -14.61 12.49
N ALA A 139 -17.01 -14.30 13.50
CA ALA A 139 -17.46 -13.95 14.83
C ALA A 139 -17.75 -12.45 14.98
N GLU A 140 -17.04 -11.64 14.23
CA GLU A 140 -17.19 -10.19 14.15
C GLU A 140 -16.86 -9.71 12.72
N SER A 141 -17.29 -8.49 12.35
CA SER A 141 -16.93 -7.85 11.09
C SER A 141 -15.46 -7.44 11.14
N GLY A 142 -14.64 -7.99 10.24
CA GLY A 142 -13.24 -7.59 10.10
C GLY A 142 -13.12 -6.13 9.69
N HIS A 143 -13.94 -5.70 8.73
CA HIS A 143 -14.06 -4.31 8.30
C HIS A 143 -14.32 -3.36 9.49
N ASP A 144 -15.38 -3.60 10.26
CA ASP A 144 -15.76 -2.69 11.35
C ASP A 144 -14.74 -2.70 12.49
N HIS A 145 -14.18 -3.88 12.81
CA HIS A 145 -13.15 -3.99 13.84
C HIS A 145 -11.89 -3.24 13.43
N PHE A 146 -11.40 -3.48 12.20
CA PHE A 146 -10.20 -2.84 11.67
C PHE A 146 -10.31 -1.31 11.71
N PHE A 147 -11.33 -0.74 11.08
CA PHE A 147 -11.48 0.70 11.02
C PHE A 147 -11.77 1.35 12.39
N ALA A 148 -12.41 0.63 13.31
CA ALA A 148 -12.62 1.12 14.68
C ALA A 148 -11.31 1.27 15.47
N THR A 149 -10.25 0.54 15.14
CA THR A 149 -8.95 0.63 15.85
C THR A 149 -8.38 2.03 15.79
N PHE A 150 -8.46 2.70 14.63
CA PHE A 150 -7.92 4.05 14.41
C PHE A 150 -8.58 5.11 15.29
N GLY A 151 -9.89 4.98 15.53
CA GLY A 151 -10.60 5.83 16.47
C GLY A 151 -10.12 5.63 17.91
N LYS A 152 -9.82 4.38 18.28
CA LYS A 152 -9.43 4.02 19.65
C LYS A 152 -8.02 4.50 20.01
N PHE A 153 -7.03 4.26 19.18
CA PHE A 153 -5.66 4.70 19.45
C PHE A 153 -5.34 6.10 18.92
N GLY A 154 -6.28 6.78 18.28
CA GLY A 154 -6.05 8.01 17.52
C GLY A 154 -5.28 9.09 18.27
N GLU A 155 -5.55 9.29 19.57
CA GLU A 155 -4.84 10.31 20.36
C GLU A 155 -3.36 9.96 20.60
N ALA A 156 -2.99 8.68 20.57
CA ALA A 156 -1.62 8.20 20.79
C ALA A 156 -0.77 8.19 19.49
N SER A 157 -1.38 8.32 18.29
CA SER A 157 -0.75 7.98 17.02
C SER A 157 -0.17 9.17 16.22
N TRP A 158 -0.15 10.37 16.75
CA TRP A 158 0.28 11.55 15.97
C TRP A 158 1.40 12.39 16.60
N ARG A 159 1.73 12.14 17.88
CA ARG A 159 2.64 13.01 18.67
C ARG A 159 4.12 12.71 18.45
N HIS A 160 4.48 11.48 18.11
CA HIS A 160 5.84 10.98 18.02
C HIS A 160 6.14 10.32 16.66
N PRO A 161 5.95 11.03 15.53
CA PRO A 161 6.12 10.42 14.20
C PRO A 161 7.55 9.94 13.97
N GLY A 162 8.56 10.58 14.54
CA GLY A 162 9.95 10.13 14.40
C GLY A 162 10.23 8.80 15.10
N THR A 163 9.74 8.63 16.33
CA THR A 163 9.84 7.34 17.05
C THR A 163 9.06 6.24 16.33
N MET A 164 7.91 6.57 15.74
CA MET A 164 7.11 5.64 14.93
C MET A 164 7.86 5.22 13.65
N ILE A 165 8.47 6.17 12.93
CA ILE A 165 9.31 5.89 11.75
C ILE A 165 10.48 4.98 12.15
N ALA A 166 11.09 5.18 13.32
CA ALA A 166 12.20 4.35 13.80
C ALA A 166 11.78 2.88 13.98
N GLU A 167 10.65 2.60 14.64
CA GLU A 167 10.16 1.21 14.80
C GLU A 167 9.86 0.56 13.45
N VAL A 168 9.19 1.28 12.54
CA VAL A 168 8.85 0.77 11.20
C VAL A 168 10.11 0.47 10.40
N THR A 169 11.07 1.39 10.35
CA THR A 169 12.30 1.21 9.57
C THR A 169 13.21 0.12 10.13
N ASP A 170 13.27 -0.05 11.45
CA ASP A 170 14.00 -1.17 12.08
C ASP A 170 13.39 -2.52 11.70
N THR A 171 12.06 -2.64 11.77
CA THR A 171 11.33 -3.82 11.33
C THR A 171 11.60 -4.11 9.85
N MET A 172 11.56 -3.09 9.00
CA MET A 172 11.83 -3.22 7.57
C MET A 172 13.28 -3.68 7.28
N ALA A 173 14.26 -3.07 7.96
CA ALA A 173 15.66 -3.43 7.79
C ALA A 173 15.93 -4.87 8.21
N ALA A 174 15.31 -5.33 9.31
CA ALA A 174 15.39 -6.72 9.77
C ALA A 174 14.83 -7.73 8.75
N GLN A 175 13.99 -7.26 7.83
CA GLN A 175 13.38 -8.05 6.76
C GLN A 175 13.96 -7.75 5.38
N HIS A 176 15.10 -7.09 5.33
CA HIS A 176 15.83 -6.76 4.10
C HIS A 176 15.03 -5.88 3.11
N GLN A 177 14.25 -4.93 3.65
CA GLN A 177 13.69 -3.81 2.88
C GLN A 177 14.61 -2.59 3.00
N SER A 178 14.59 -1.70 1.99
CA SER A 178 15.49 -0.53 1.93
C SER A 178 14.78 0.78 1.58
N TYR A 179 13.48 0.74 1.32
CA TYR A 179 12.69 1.90 0.90
C TYR A 179 11.27 1.85 1.49
N LEU A 180 10.82 2.97 2.02
CA LEU A 180 9.51 3.14 2.62
C LEU A 180 8.81 4.37 2.01
N GLU A 181 7.60 4.20 1.54
CA GLU A 181 6.64 5.29 1.37
C GLU A 181 5.53 5.13 2.40
N THR A 182 5.53 5.98 3.43
CA THR A 182 4.50 5.95 4.47
C THR A 182 3.59 7.16 4.39
N MET A 183 2.35 7.00 4.83
CA MET A 183 1.30 8.01 4.71
C MET A 183 1.16 8.80 6.01
N LEU A 184 1.07 10.13 5.87
CA LEU A 184 0.83 11.09 6.95
C LEU A 184 -0.20 12.13 6.49
N THR A 185 -0.88 12.79 7.43
CA THR A 185 -1.79 13.92 7.17
C THR A 185 -1.11 15.23 7.60
N PRO A 186 -0.37 15.92 6.70
CA PRO A 186 0.37 17.12 7.05
C PRO A 186 -0.55 18.26 7.48
N ALA A 187 -0.19 18.99 8.55
CA ALA A 187 -0.88 20.18 9.04
C ALA A 187 -2.42 20.03 9.16
N SER A 188 -2.92 18.83 9.50
CA SER A 188 -4.32 18.41 9.41
C SER A 188 -5.32 19.40 10.01
N GLY A 189 -5.06 19.90 11.23
CA GLY A 189 -5.92 20.87 11.92
C GLY A 189 -5.98 22.24 11.23
N GLY A 190 -4.82 22.75 10.81
CA GLY A 190 -4.72 24.03 10.10
C GLY A 190 -5.38 24.00 8.73
N VAL A 191 -5.18 22.89 7.98
CA VAL A 191 -5.83 22.68 6.67
C VAL A 191 -7.35 22.57 6.83
N ALA A 192 -7.83 21.88 7.86
CA ALA A 192 -9.26 21.77 8.13
C ALA A 192 -9.88 23.15 8.46
N ALA A 193 -9.19 23.96 9.28
CA ALA A 193 -9.65 25.31 9.62
C ALA A 193 -9.67 26.25 8.40
N LEU A 194 -8.65 26.20 7.55
CA LEU A 194 -8.58 26.99 6.32
C LEU A 194 -9.69 26.57 5.34
N ALA A 195 -9.89 25.27 5.15
CA ALA A 195 -10.95 24.74 4.30
C ALA A 195 -12.35 25.15 4.78
N ALA A 196 -12.60 25.10 6.09
CA ALA A 196 -13.87 25.55 6.67
C ALA A 196 -14.11 27.05 6.50
N LYS A 197 -13.05 27.86 6.60
CA LYS A 197 -13.10 29.32 6.39
C LYS A 197 -13.42 29.69 4.94
N VAL A 198 -12.80 28.99 3.98
CA VAL A 198 -12.95 29.28 2.54
C VAL A 198 -14.26 28.70 2.00
N GLY A 199 -14.69 27.53 2.50
CA GLY A 199 -15.84 26.80 1.98
C GLY A 199 -15.53 26.08 0.67
N PHE A 200 -16.56 25.41 0.11
CA PHE A 200 -16.46 24.69 -1.15
C PHE A 200 -17.16 25.44 -2.28
N GLU A 201 -16.58 25.44 -3.45
CA GLU A 201 -17.19 25.88 -4.70
C GLU A 201 -16.74 24.97 -5.85
N GLU A 202 -17.59 24.81 -6.86
CA GLU A 202 -17.31 23.90 -7.99
C GLU A 202 -16.28 24.46 -9.00
N ASP A 203 -16.04 25.78 -8.98
CA ASP A 203 -14.93 26.39 -9.70
C ASP A 203 -13.62 26.12 -8.96
N PHE A 204 -12.95 25.03 -9.32
CA PHE A 204 -11.68 24.64 -8.70
C PHE A 204 -10.57 25.67 -8.86
N ALA A 205 -10.60 26.48 -9.92
CA ALA A 205 -9.60 27.54 -10.11
C ALA A 205 -9.82 28.66 -9.07
N ALA A 206 -11.07 29.09 -8.89
CA ALA A 206 -11.42 30.06 -7.86
C ALA A 206 -11.17 29.50 -6.45
N LEU A 207 -11.55 28.25 -6.18
CA LEU A 207 -11.31 27.59 -4.89
C LEU A 207 -9.81 27.53 -4.56
N ARG A 208 -8.98 27.09 -5.52
CA ARG A 208 -7.52 27.07 -5.37
C ARG A 208 -6.98 28.48 -5.10
N GLN A 209 -7.42 29.47 -5.85
CA GLN A 209 -6.99 30.86 -5.67
C GLN A 209 -7.30 31.37 -4.25
N LYS A 210 -8.49 31.09 -3.72
CA LYS A 210 -8.89 31.49 -2.36
C LYS A 210 -8.05 30.77 -1.29
N LEU A 211 -7.79 29.49 -1.46
CA LEU A 211 -6.96 28.71 -0.52
C LEU A 211 -5.50 29.20 -0.51
N LEU A 212 -4.96 29.65 -1.65
CA LEU A 212 -3.60 30.17 -1.77
C LEU A 212 -3.51 31.66 -1.42
N ALA A 213 -4.62 32.36 -1.29
CA ALA A 213 -4.61 33.78 -0.95
C ALA A 213 -3.99 34.03 0.45
N ASP A 214 -3.48 35.25 0.64
CA ASP A 214 -2.95 35.74 1.92
C ASP A 214 -1.84 34.87 2.56
N GLY A 215 -1.22 33.97 1.80
CA GLY A 215 -0.11 33.12 2.26
C GLY A 215 -0.46 32.08 3.33
N GLN A 216 -1.75 31.89 3.67
CA GLN A 216 -2.16 30.94 4.71
C GLN A 216 -1.81 29.49 4.35
N MET A 217 -2.04 29.07 3.11
CA MET A 217 -1.63 27.74 2.66
C MET A 217 -0.11 27.57 2.69
N GLN A 218 0.67 28.59 2.27
CA GLN A 218 2.12 28.52 2.34
C GLN A 218 2.62 28.39 3.78
N ALA A 219 2.03 29.10 4.72
CA ALA A 219 2.36 28.96 6.14
C ALA A 219 2.11 27.54 6.67
N LEU A 220 1.05 26.86 6.20
CA LEU A 220 0.77 25.46 6.53
C LEU A 220 1.78 24.50 5.87
N VAL A 221 2.20 24.77 4.64
CA VAL A 221 3.28 24.03 3.95
C VAL A 221 4.59 24.16 4.73
N ASP A 222 4.95 25.37 5.14
CA ASP A 222 6.18 25.63 5.90
C ASP A 222 6.13 24.95 7.28
N SER A 223 4.98 24.97 7.96
CA SER A 223 4.77 24.25 9.22
C SER A 223 4.92 22.74 9.04
N ALA A 224 4.28 22.16 8.01
CA ALA A 224 4.37 20.72 7.76
C ALA A 224 5.79 20.25 7.42
N ARG A 225 6.59 21.09 6.75
CA ARG A 225 8.01 20.81 6.49
C ARG A 225 8.84 20.85 7.78
N ALA A 226 8.60 21.85 8.65
CA ALA A 226 9.25 21.95 9.95
C ALA A 226 8.87 20.77 10.88
N ASP A 227 7.60 20.33 10.85
CA ASP A 227 7.14 19.15 11.59
C ASP A 227 7.86 17.88 11.09
N LEU A 228 8.03 17.73 9.77
CA LEU A 228 8.80 16.62 9.21
C LEU A 228 10.30 16.72 9.55
N ASP A 229 10.89 17.92 9.56
CA ASP A 229 12.28 18.11 10.01
C ASP A 229 12.46 17.62 11.45
N THR A 230 11.52 17.97 12.34
CA THR A 230 11.50 17.52 13.73
C THR A 230 11.35 15.99 13.83
N ALA A 231 10.42 15.41 13.09
CA ALA A 231 10.21 13.97 13.06
C ALA A 231 11.45 13.21 12.55
N MET A 232 12.08 13.70 11.49
CA MET A 232 13.29 13.08 10.96
C MET A 232 14.50 13.23 11.89
N ALA A 233 14.61 14.33 12.63
CA ALA A 233 15.62 14.48 13.66
C ALA A 233 15.40 13.52 14.85
N GLU A 234 14.16 13.36 15.31
CA GLU A 234 13.76 12.37 16.32
C GLU A 234 14.07 10.93 15.85
N TYR A 235 13.68 10.58 14.62
CA TYR A 235 14.01 9.30 14.00
C TYR A 235 15.52 9.03 14.00
N GLN A 236 16.33 9.97 13.51
CA GLN A 236 17.78 9.83 13.45
C GLN A 236 18.40 9.68 14.84
N ALA A 237 17.88 10.40 15.84
CA ALA A 237 18.33 10.28 17.22
C ALA A 237 17.97 8.93 17.84
N THR A 238 16.74 8.45 17.63
CA THR A 238 16.23 7.16 18.11
C THR A 238 17.01 5.98 17.51
N GLU A 239 17.34 6.05 16.22
CA GLU A 239 18.11 5.04 15.50
C GLU A 239 19.64 5.23 15.65
N HIS A 240 20.10 6.26 16.33
CA HIS A 240 21.53 6.63 16.46
C HIS A 240 22.24 6.79 15.11
N CYS A 241 21.54 7.28 14.09
CA CYS A 241 22.07 7.40 12.75
C CYS A 241 23.32 8.28 12.69
N GLY A 242 24.31 7.85 11.89
CA GLY A 242 25.60 8.57 11.78
C GLY A 242 26.57 8.32 12.92
N THR A 243 26.26 7.45 13.87
CA THR A 243 27.13 7.07 15.00
C THR A 243 27.60 5.62 14.89
N ALA A 244 28.54 5.23 15.78
CA ALA A 244 29.00 3.83 15.88
C ALA A 244 27.90 2.88 16.42
N GLN A 245 26.84 3.41 17.00
CA GLN A 245 25.68 2.69 17.53
C GLN A 245 24.48 2.71 16.57
N ALA A 246 24.67 3.15 15.31
CA ALA A 246 23.59 3.23 14.32
C ALA A 246 22.88 1.89 14.17
N ARG A 247 21.55 1.93 14.30
CA ARG A 247 20.67 0.76 14.14
C ARG A 247 20.36 0.53 12.65
N PRO A 248 19.94 -0.69 12.28
CA PRO A 248 19.69 -1.05 10.89
C PRO A 248 18.66 -0.15 10.17
N GLY A 249 17.67 0.37 10.88
CA GLY A 249 16.65 1.29 10.36
C GLY A 249 17.23 2.51 9.63
N CYS A 250 18.40 3.00 10.06
CA CYS A 250 19.11 4.11 9.38
C CYS A 250 19.39 3.86 7.89
N SER A 251 19.39 2.60 7.44
CA SER A 251 19.66 2.22 6.04
C SER A 251 18.44 2.30 5.13
N VAL A 252 17.26 2.53 5.68
CA VAL A 252 15.98 2.62 4.96
C VAL A 252 15.75 4.06 4.50
N THR A 253 15.48 4.22 3.22
CA THR A 253 15.10 5.53 2.66
C THR A 253 13.62 5.76 2.87
N VAL A 254 13.25 6.81 3.62
CA VAL A 254 11.85 7.15 3.94
C VAL A 254 11.36 8.26 3.03
N ARG A 255 10.14 8.10 2.52
CA ARG A 255 9.37 9.10 1.78
C ARG A 255 7.94 9.17 2.31
N ILE A 256 7.31 10.31 2.14
CA ILE A 256 5.99 10.61 2.69
C ILE A 256 4.98 10.76 1.54
N GLN A 257 3.88 10.05 1.63
CA GLN A 257 2.67 10.33 0.88
C GLN A 257 1.73 11.17 1.75
N SER A 258 1.28 12.30 1.23
CA SER A 258 0.29 13.14 1.92
C SER A 258 -1.10 12.55 1.74
N GLN A 259 -1.73 12.11 2.83
CA GLN A 259 -3.09 11.56 2.77
C GLN A 259 -4.16 12.65 2.91
N ALA A 260 -5.22 12.50 2.11
CA ALA A 260 -6.43 13.29 2.19
C ALA A 260 -7.61 12.41 2.61
N SER A 261 -8.36 12.86 3.61
CA SER A 261 -9.48 12.11 4.22
C SER A 261 -10.72 12.18 3.33
N ARG A 262 -10.94 11.16 2.48
CA ARG A 262 -12.01 11.13 1.46
C ARG A 262 -13.42 11.25 2.01
N ALA A 263 -13.68 10.78 3.22
CA ALA A 263 -14.97 10.89 3.89
C ALA A 263 -15.24 12.27 4.53
N SER A 264 -14.33 13.23 4.31
CA SER A 264 -14.50 14.62 4.79
C SER A 264 -15.32 15.47 3.81
N THR A 265 -15.56 16.73 4.21
CA THR A 265 -16.22 17.69 3.30
C THR A 265 -15.41 17.94 2.04
N PRO A 266 -16.04 18.20 0.88
CA PRO A 266 -15.33 18.48 -0.37
C PRO A 266 -14.27 19.60 -0.27
N ALA A 267 -14.55 20.65 0.51
CA ALA A 267 -13.59 21.73 0.77
C ALA A 267 -12.32 21.22 1.45
N ARG A 268 -12.47 20.34 2.46
CA ARG A 268 -11.33 19.77 3.19
C ARG A 268 -10.53 18.81 2.31
N VAL A 269 -11.20 17.94 1.54
CA VAL A 269 -10.52 17.04 0.61
C VAL A 269 -9.69 17.82 -0.39
N PHE A 270 -10.29 18.85 -1.02
CA PHE A 270 -9.57 19.70 -1.98
C PHE A 270 -8.35 20.39 -1.34
N ALA A 271 -8.52 20.94 -0.14
CA ALA A 271 -7.43 21.61 0.57
C ALA A 271 -6.32 20.65 0.99
N GLN A 272 -6.66 19.40 1.40
CA GLN A 272 -5.66 18.36 1.73
C GLN A 272 -4.91 17.86 0.49
N LEU A 273 -5.58 17.68 -0.64
CA LEU A 273 -4.94 17.38 -1.92
C LEU A 273 -4.00 18.53 -2.34
N LEU A 274 -4.46 19.77 -2.21
CA LEU A 274 -3.67 20.96 -2.58
C LEU A 274 -2.39 21.06 -1.75
N ILE A 275 -2.47 20.97 -0.42
CA ILE A 275 -1.26 21.05 0.42
C ILE A 275 -0.29 19.89 0.15
N GLY A 276 -0.80 18.67 -0.09
CA GLY A 276 0.04 17.52 -0.41
C GLY A 276 0.83 17.72 -1.72
N LEU A 277 0.19 18.30 -2.74
CA LEU A 277 0.81 18.62 -4.02
C LEU A 277 1.81 19.79 -3.91
N GLU A 278 1.48 20.83 -3.10
CA GLU A 278 2.42 21.93 -2.78
C GLU A 278 3.68 21.37 -2.07
N LEU A 279 3.50 20.51 -1.06
CA LEU A 279 4.59 19.87 -0.34
C LEU A 279 5.49 19.06 -1.27
N ALA A 280 4.92 18.18 -2.10
CA ALA A 280 5.67 17.36 -3.05
C ALA A 280 6.41 18.18 -4.13
N SER A 281 5.98 19.42 -4.38
CA SER A 281 6.65 20.34 -5.30
C SER A 281 7.82 21.09 -4.65
N GLN A 282 7.83 21.22 -3.32
CA GLN A 282 8.77 22.06 -2.56
C GLN A 282 9.76 21.26 -1.71
N ASP A 283 9.48 19.98 -1.41
CA ASP A 283 10.31 19.12 -0.56
C ASP A 283 10.30 17.68 -1.10
N ASP A 284 11.45 17.18 -1.53
CA ASP A 284 11.63 15.86 -2.15
C ASP A 284 11.33 14.68 -1.18
N ARG A 285 11.12 14.95 0.10
CA ARG A 285 10.69 13.92 1.06
C ARG A 285 9.19 13.62 0.95
N PHE A 286 8.39 14.58 0.51
CA PHE A 286 7.00 14.38 0.13
C PHE A 286 6.93 14.01 -1.35
N VAL A 287 6.34 12.89 -1.68
CA VAL A 287 6.40 12.35 -3.05
C VAL A 287 5.05 12.26 -3.74
N ALA A 288 3.97 12.04 -2.99
CA ALA A 288 2.66 11.79 -3.56
C ALA A 288 1.52 12.28 -2.67
N VAL A 289 0.33 12.30 -3.24
CA VAL A 289 -0.95 12.38 -2.52
C VAL A 289 -1.69 11.06 -2.61
N ASN A 290 -2.48 10.73 -1.57
CA ASN A 290 -3.36 9.57 -1.53
C ASN A 290 -4.70 9.94 -0.88
N LEU A 291 -5.77 9.24 -1.25
CA LEU A 291 -7.08 9.33 -0.60
C LEU A 291 -7.22 8.17 0.37
N VAL A 292 -7.51 8.45 1.63
CA VAL A 292 -7.60 7.46 2.70
C VAL A 292 -8.97 7.51 3.39
N GLN A 293 -9.22 6.63 4.30
CA GLN A 293 -10.48 6.30 4.96
C GLN A 293 -11.32 5.33 4.13
N PRO A 294 -12.27 4.60 4.77
CA PRO A 294 -13.07 3.56 4.09
C PRO A 294 -13.71 4.06 2.80
N GLU A 295 -13.47 3.32 1.73
CA GLU A 295 -13.98 3.67 0.39
C GLU A 295 -15.50 3.50 0.30
N ASP A 296 -16.06 2.58 1.10
CA ASP A 296 -17.48 2.26 1.19
C ASP A 296 -18.30 3.25 2.03
N TYR A 297 -17.66 4.15 2.78
CA TYR A 297 -18.41 5.16 3.53
C TYR A 297 -19.25 6.01 2.59
N GLN A 298 -20.50 6.29 2.98
CA GLN A 298 -21.45 7.02 2.13
C GLN A 298 -20.87 8.34 1.59
N ALA A 299 -20.14 9.08 2.43
CA ALA A 299 -19.50 10.33 2.01
C ALA A 299 -18.38 10.10 0.99
N SER A 300 -17.67 8.95 1.06
CA SER A 300 -16.65 8.56 0.09
C SER A 300 -17.28 8.20 -1.25
N LEU A 301 -18.31 7.38 -1.25
CA LEU A 301 -19.06 6.97 -2.45
C LEU A 301 -19.71 8.17 -3.15
N ASP A 302 -20.44 9.01 -2.41
CA ASP A 302 -21.16 10.18 -2.96
C ASP A 302 -20.20 11.18 -3.63
N ASN A 303 -18.97 11.31 -3.12
CA ASN A 303 -18.00 12.30 -3.59
C ASN A 303 -16.89 11.71 -4.45
N TYR A 304 -16.87 10.41 -4.74
CA TYR A 304 -15.75 9.77 -5.44
C TYR A 304 -15.43 10.45 -6.78
N ARG A 305 -16.44 10.61 -7.65
CA ARG A 305 -16.26 11.27 -8.96
C ARG A 305 -15.84 12.74 -8.82
N LEU A 306 -16.31 13.43 -7.80
CA LEU A 306 -15.90 14.80 -7.50
C LEU A 306 -14.42 14.87 -7.12
N GLN A 307 -13.96 13.95 -6.27
CA GLN A 307 -12.56 13.85 -5.84
C GLN A 307 -11.63 13.53 -7.02
N MET A 308 -12.05 12.66 -7.94
CA MET A 308 -11.29 12.39 -9.17
C MET A 308 -11.17 13.64 -10.05
N ARG A 309 -12.24 14.44 -10.20
CA ARG A 309 -12.19 15.73 -10.92
C ARG A 309 -11.29 16.76 -10.22
N MET A 310 -11.24 16.77 -8.88
CA MET A 310 -10.29 17.61 -8.14
C MET A 310 -8.83 17.26 -8.52
N LEU A 311 -8.49 15.98 -8.58
CA LEU A 311 -7.17 15.51 -8.99
C LEU A 311 -6.90 15.79 -10.47
N GLU A 312 -7.89 15.60 -11.36
CA GLU A 312 -7.79 15.94 -12.79
C GLU A 312 -7.39 17.40 -12.98
N TYR A 313 -7.99 18.30 -12.19
CA TYR A 313 -7.68 19.73 -12.21
C TYR A 313 -6.30 20.03 -11.59
N LEU A 314 -6.01 19.47 -10.41
CA LEU A 314 -4.81 19.83 -9.64
C LEU A 314 -3.54 19.21 -10.22
N ARG A 315 -3.56 17.94 -10.63
CA ARG A 315 -2.35 17.19 -11.00
C ARG A 315 -1.49 17.85 -12.08
N PRO A 316 -2.06 18.42 -13.18
CA PRO A 316 -1.27 19.11 -14.20
C PRO A 316 -0.54 20.35 -13.71
N LEU A 317 -1.02 20.97 -12.62
CA LEU A 317 -0.40 22.17 -12.05
C LEU A 317 0.84 21.84 -11.19
N TYR A 318 0.99 20.56 -10.79
CA TYR A 318 2.05 20.08 -9.91
C TYR A 318 2.80 18.88 -10.56
N PRO A 319 3.58 19.11 -11.64
CA PRO A 319 4.17 18.01 -12.43
C PRO A 319 5.19 17.15 -11.68
N LYS A 320 5.78 17.65 -10.58
CA LYS A 320 6.72 16.90 -9.75
C LYS A 320 6.03 15.94 -8.76
N ALA A 321 4.80 16.26 -8.35
CA ALA A 321 4.06 15.43 -7.40
C ALA A 321 3.50 14.19 -8.08
N HIS A 322 3.42 13.10 -7.37
CA HIS A 322 2.82 11.86 -7.84
C HIS A 322 1.44 11.62 -7.21
N VAL A 323 0.73 10.62 -7.74
CA VAL A 323 -0.59 10.22 -7.23
C VAL A 323 -0.62 8.71 -7.10
N SER A 324 -0.78 8.21 -5.88
CA SER A 324 -1.19 6.85 -5.57
C SER A 324 -2.55 6.91 -4.88
N LEU A 325 -3.48 6.05 -5.25
CA LEU A 325 -4.84 6.10 -4.72
C LEU A 325 -5.31 4.75 -4.22
N HIS A 326 -5.89 4.71 -3.02
CA HIS A 326 -6.80 3.61 -2.67
C HIS A 326 -7.96 3.64 -3.65
N ALA A 327 -8.14 2.56 -4.39
CA ALA A 327 -9.27 2.39 -5.30
C ALA A 327 -9.61 0.91 -5.46
N GLY A 328 -10.89 0.60 -5.39
CA GLY A 328 -11.38 -0.76 -5.48
C GLY A 328 -11.13 -1.60 -4.23
N GLU A 329 -11.04 -0.98 -3.05
CA GLU A 329 -11.11 -1.67 -1.77
C GLU A 329 -12.58 -1.96 -1.42
N LEU A 330 -13.26 -2.62 -2.33
CA LEU A 330 -14.70 -2.85 -2.31
C LEU A 330 -15.02 -4.30 -2.70
N VAL A 331 -16.18 -4.78 -2.20
CA VAL A 331 -16.69 -6.11 -2.54
C VAL A 331 -18.21 -6.09 -2.65
N PRO A 332 -18.82 -7.03 -3.41
CA PRO A 332 -20.26 -7.22 -3.41
C PRO A 332 -20.81 -7.47 -2.01
N GLY A 333 -21.87 -6.75 -1.65
CA GLY A 333 -22.50 -6.83 -0.33
C GLY A 333 -22.02 -5.77 0.65
N LEU A 334 -20.82 -5.21 0.47
CA LEU A 334 -20.34 -4.04 1.22
C LEU A 334 -20.97 -2.76 0.65
N VAL A 335 -21.01 -2.65 -0.68
CA VAL A 335 -21.59 -1.52 -1.41
C VAL A 335 -22.61 -1.99 -2.44
N LYS A 336 -23.33 -1.05 -3.07
CA LYS A 336 -24.26 -1.37 -4.15
C LYS A 336 -23.50 -1.79 -5.42
N PRO A 337 -24.11 -2.63 -6.29
CA PRO A 337 -23.44 -3.08 -7.51
C PRO A 337 -22.91 -1.95 -8.40
N GLU A 338 -23.62 -0.83 -8.49
CA GLU A 338 -23.22 0.34 -9.28
C GLU A 338 -21.94 1.01 -8.77
N ASP A 339 -21.64 0.90 -7.48
CA ASP A 339 -20.43 1.48 -6.89
C ASP A 339 -19.18 0.61 -7.13
N LEU A 340 -19.33 -0.64 -7.57
CA LEU A 340 -18.23 -1.52 -7.93
C LEU A 340 -17.71 -1.31 -9.36
N THR A 341 -18.34 -0.45 -10.17
CA THR A 341 -18.16 -0.49 -11.63
C THR A 341 -17.16 0.52 -12.17
N PHE A 342 -16.57 1.40 -11.35
CA PHE A 342 -15.85 2.55 -11.90
C PHE A 342 -14.70 3.13 -11.06
N HIS A 343 -14.48 2.68 -9.84
CA HIS A 343 -13.54 3.33 -8.92
C HIS A 343 -12.10 3.27 -9.43
N ILE A 344 -11.60 2.09 -9.79
CA ILE A 344 -10.24 1.92 -10.33
C ILE A 344 -10.09 2.67 -11.66
N ARG A 345 -11.09 2.55 -12.54
CA ARG A 345 -11.08 3.25 -13.83
C ARG A 345 -11.01 4.76 -13.67
N GLN A 346 -11.82 5.32 -12.79
CA GLN A 346 -11.83 6.75 -12.50
C GLN A 346 -10.52 7.22 -11.84
N ALA A 347 -9.97 6.45 -10.92
CA ALA A 347 -8.67 6.74 -10.31
C ALA A 347 -7.57 6.89 -11.38
N VAL A 348 -7.52 5.97 -12.35
CA VAL A 348 -6.48 5.95 -13.38
C VAL A 348 -6.73 6.96 -14.51
N LEU A 349 -7.96 7.05 -15.00
CA LEU A 349 -8.26 7.86 -16.19
C LEU A 349 -8.51 9.32 -15.86
N THR A 350 -9.21 9.60 -14.78
CA THR A 350 -9.57 10.95 -14.33
C THR A 350 -8.62 11.44 -13.24
N GLY A 351 -8.45 10.67 -12.16
CA GLY A 351 -7.57 11.00 -11.03
C GLY A 351 -6.07 10.96 -11.37
N ARG A 352 -5.71 10.35 -12.53
CA ARG A 352 -4.34 10.23 -13.04
C ARG A 352 -3.40 9.50 -12.09
N ALA A 353 -3.93 8.51 -11.37
CA ALA A 353 -3.14 7.68 -10.49
C ALA A 353 -2.06 6.92 -11.27
N GLU A 354 -0.85 6.94 -10.73
CA GLU A 354 0.31 6.20 -11.24
C GLU A 354 0.42 4.83 -10.56
N ARG A 355 -0.23 4.70 -9.38
CA ARG A 355 -0.40 3.45 -8.64
C ARG A 355 -1.79 3.37 -8.03
N ILE A 356 -2.25 2.15 -7.83
CA ILE A 356 -3.54 1.82 -7.20
C ILE A 356 -3.28 0.95 -5.98
N GLY A 357 -3.74 1.38 -4.81
CA GLY A 357 -3.82 0.55 -3.62
C GLY A 357 -5.01 -0.40 -3.70
N HIS A 358 -4.83 -1.65 -3.29
CA HIS A 358 -5.81 -2.74 -3.24
C HIS A 358 -6.29 -3.26 -4.60
N GLY A 359 -7.15 -2.52 -5.30
CA GLY A 359 -7.68 -2.94 -6.61
C GLY A 359 -8.48 -4.25 -6.56
N VAL A 360 -9.21 -4.52 -5.48
CA VAL A 360 -9.84 -5.83 -5.24
C VAL A 360 -11.03 -6.06 -6.17
N ASP A 361 -11.83 -5.03 -6.43
CA ASP A 361 -13.07 -5.14 -7.20
C ASP A 361 -12.89 -5.08 -8.72
N VAL A 362 -11.66 -5.10 -9.24
CA VAL A 362 -11.36 -4.95 -10.68
C VAL A 362 -12.19 -5.85 -11.61
N THR A 363 -12.64 -6.99 -11.11
CA THR A 363 -13.49 -7.92 -11.89
C THR A 363 -14.93 -7.46 -12.02
N HIS A 364 -15.36 -6.50 -11.19
CA HIS A 364 -16.69 -5.90 -11.19
C HIS A 364 -16.75 -4.57 -11.97
N GLU A 365 -15.57 -4.00 -12.30
CA GLU A 365 -15.47 -2.77 -13.08
C GLU A 365 -16.07 -2.94 -14.48
N ASP A 366 -16.71 -1.91 -15.01
CA ASP A 366 -17.16 -1.85 -16.40
C ASP A 366 -15.98 -2.13 -17.34
N ASP A 367 -16.17 -2.99 -18.33
CA ASP A 367 -15.12 -3.39 -19.27
C ASP A 367 -13.79 -3.77 -18.58
N SER A 368 -13.87 -4.58 -17.50
CA SER A 368 -12.73 -5.02 -16.68
C SER A 368 -11.51 -5.47 -17.50
N ALA A 369 -11.74 -6.24 -18.58
CA ALA A 369 -10.66 -6.72 -19.43
C ALA A 369 -9.93 -5.59 -20.18
N GLU A 370 -10.63 -4.52 -20.56
CA GLU A 370 -10.04 -3.32 -21.17
C GLU A 370 -9.30 -2.51 -20.12
N LEU A 371 -9.87 -2.35 -18.92
CA LEU A 371 -9.20 -1.70 -17.80
C LEU A 371 -7.88 -2.39 -17.46
N LEU A 372 -7.85 -3.71 -17.35
CA LEU A 372 -6.63 -4.47 -17.09
C LEU A 372 -5.56 -4.27 -18.18
N ARG A 373 -5.95 -4.21 -19.45
CA ARG A 373 -5.02 -3.86 -20.54
C ARG A 373 -4.50 -2.43 -20.39
N THR A 374 -5.37 -1.48 -20.06
CA THR A 374 -5.00 -0.08 -19.84
C THR A 374 -3.99 0.06 -18.69
N LEU A 375 -4.20 -0.64 -17.57
CA LEU A 375 -3.27 -0.67 -16.44
C LEU A 375 -1.88 -1.20 -16.88
N ALA A 376 -1.86 -2.29 -17.64
CA ALA A 376 -0.63 -2.89 -18.15
C ALA A 376 0.11 -1.97 -19.14
N GLU A 377 -0.60 -1.37 -20.10
CA GLU A 377 -0.05 -0.47 -21.13
C GLU A 377 0.49 0.83 -20.52
N ARG A 378 -0.25 1.42 -19.59
CA ARG A 378 0.17 2.63 -18.85
C ARG A 378 1.17 2.35 -17.75
N LYS A 379 1.41 1.07 -17.44
CA LYS A 379 2.30 0.64 -16.36
C LYS A 379 1.88 1.19 -14.99
N VAL A 380 0.59 1.21 -14.73
CA VAL A 380 0.03 1.53 -13.42
C VAL A 380 0.27 0.34 -12.52
N LEU A 381 1.03 0.52 -11.43
CA LEU A 381 1.29 -0.56 -10.48
C LEU A 381 0.10 -0.73 -9.54
N VAL A 382 -0.22 -1.99 -9.19
CA VAL A 382 -1.16 -2.31 -8.12
C VAL A 382 -0.36 -2.71 -6.87
N GLU A 383 -0.61 -1.99 -5.77
CA GLU A 383 -0.09 -2.25 -4.43
C GLU A 383 -1.01 -3.28 -3.77
N VAL A 384 -0.47 -4.44 -3.40
CA VAL A 384 -1.25 -5.62 -3.00
C VAL A 384 -0.99 -5.98 -1.54
N PRO A 385 -1.81 -5.50 -0.59
CA PRO A 385 -1.80 -5.92 0.81
C PRO A 385 -2.75 -7.11 0.99
N LEU A 386 -2.25 -8.34 0.80
CA LEU A 386 -3.07 -9.56 0.79
C LEU A 386 -3.76 -9.82 2.14
N THR A 387 -3.10 -9.48 3.25
CA THR A 387 -3.66 -9.72 4.59
C THR A 387 -4.71 -8.69 4.92
N SER A 388 -4.50 -7.42 4.60
CA SER A 388 -5.51 -6.37 4.72
C SER A 388 -6.79 -6.74 3.97
N ASN A 389 -6.66 -7.11 2.68
CA ASN A 389 -7.80 -7.52 1.87
C ASN A 389 -8.55 -8.74 2.45
N ALA A 390 -7.83 -9.66 3.11
CA ALA A 390 -8.46 -10.80 3.78
C ALA A 390 -9.15 -10.41 5.09
N GLN A 391 -8.54 -9.55 5.90
CA GLN A 391 -9.09 -9.15 7.19
C GLN A 391 -10.27 -8.19 7.03
N ILE A 392 -10.17 -7.22 6.13
CA ILE A 392 -11.20 -6.18 5.91
C ILE A 392 -12.33 -6.71 5.00
N LEU A 393 -11.98 -7.25 3.85
CA LEU A 393 -12.93 -7.59 2.78
C LEU A 393 -13.28 -9.08 2.71
N GLN A 394 -12.60 -9.92 3.50
CA GLN A 394 -12.69 -11.39 3.44
C GLN A 394 -12.34 -11.95 2.04
N VAL A 395 -11.49 -11.24 1.28
CA VAL A 395 -11.04 -11.65 -0.05
C VAL A 395 -9.65 -12.25 0.03
N GLU A 396 -9.56 -13.55 -0.27
CA GLU A 396 -8.29 -14.28 -0.23
C GLU A 396 -8.23 -15.41 -1.28
N GLY A 397 -7.06 -15.98 -1.44
CA GLY A 397 -6.88 -17.16 -2.29
C GLY A 397 -7.29 -16.91 -3.74
N ARG A 398 -8.19 -17.73 -4.25
CA ARG A 398 -8.65 -17.69 -5.66
C ARG A 398 -9.57 -16.51 -5.96
N GLU A 399 -10.19 -15.94 -4.94
CA GLU A 399 -11.11 -14.81 -5.07
C GLU A 399 -10.35 -13.50 -5.23
N HIS A 400 -9.10 -13.44 -4.75
CA HIS A 400 -8.26 -12.26 -4.86
C HIS A 400 -7.77 -12.06 -6.31
N PRO A 401 -7.88 -10.84 -6.89
CA PRO A 401 -7.55 -10.57 -8.29
C PRO A 401 -6.05 -10.53 -8.60
N PHE A 402 -5.16 -10.69 -7.63
CA PHE A 402 -3.72 -10.67 -7.83
C PHE A 402 -3.20 -11.54 -8.99
N PRO A 403 -3.65 -12.82 -9.16
CA PRO A 403 -3.27 -13.63 -10.33
C PRO A 403 -3.77 -13.05 -11.65
N LEU A 404 -4.91 -12.36 -11.63
CA LEU A 404 -5.49 -11.74 -12.83
C LEU A 404 -4.65 -10.55 -13.29
N TYR A 405 -4.24 -9.67 -12.39
CA TYR A 405 -3.30 -8.59 -12.70
C TYR A 405 -2.03 -9.12 -13.36
N ARG A 406 -1.42 -10.15 -12.76
CA ARG A 406 -0.21 -10.77 -13.30
C ARG A 406 -0.44 -11.39 -14.68
N LYS A 407 -1.58 -12.05 -14.91
CA LYS A 407 -1.97 -12.63 -16.21
C LYS A 407 -2.04 -11.58 -17.31
N TYR A 408 -2.51 -10.37 -17.00
CA TYR A 408 -2.58 -9.26 -17.95
C TYR A 408 -1.26 -8.47 -18.07
N GLY A 409 -0.25 -8.80 -17.28
CA GLY A 409 1.03 -8.09 -17.28
C GLY A 409 0.98 -6.73 -16.57
N VAL A 410 -0.03 -6.53 -15.73
CA VAL A 410 -0.10 -5.36 -14.83
C VAL A 410 1.01 -5.50 -13.78
N PRO A 411 1.87 -4.49 -13.59
CA PRO A 411 2.88 -4.54 -12.54
C PRO A 411 2.22 -4.58 -11.15
N THR A 412 2.77 -5.41 -10.26
CA THR A 412 2.30 -5.54 -8.88
C THR A 412 3.46 -5.50 -7.91
N ALA A 413 3.24 -5.01 -6.70
CA ALA A 413 4.15 -5.14 -5.56
C ALA A 413 3.34 -5.56 -4.34
N LEU A 414 3.94 -6.35 -3.45
CA LEU A 414 3.35 -6.62 -2.15
C LEU A 414 3.57 -5.42 -1.23
N ALA A 415 2.62 -5.14 -0.38
CA ALA A 415 2.62 -4.05 0.58
C ALA A 415 2.02 -4.53 1.91
N THR A 416 2.23 -3.78 2.99
CA THR A 416 1.77 -4.19 4.32
C THR A 416 0.52 -3.48 4.78
N ASP A 417 0.19 -2.32 4.22
CA ASP A 417 -0.90 -1.44 4.66
C ASP A 417 -0.71 -0.97 6.12
N ASP A 418 -1.33 -1.62 7.08
CA ASP A 418 -1.29 -1.30 8.51
C ASP A 418 -0.72 -2.47 9.34
N PRO A 419 0.57 -2.83 9.18
CA PRO A 419 1.12 -4.08 9.72
C PRO A 419 1.09 -4.17 11.24
N GLY A 420 1.09 -3.05 11.96
CA GLY A 420 0.93 -3.02 13.41
C GLY A 420 -0.49 -3.36 13.85
N VAL A 421 -1.49 -2.83 13.14
CA VAL A 421 -2.91 -3.17 13.35
C VAL A 421 -3.17 -4.62 12.94
N GLU A 422 -2.71 -5.03 11.77
CA GLU A 422 -2.92 -6.37 11.20
C GLU A 422 -2.12 -7.46 11.91
N ARG A 423 -1.11 -7.09 12.70
CA ARG A 423 -0.19 -8.00 13.42
C ARG A 423 0.65 -8.86 12.48
N ILE A 424 1.15 -8.24 11.41
CA ILE A 424 1.98 -8.88 10.36
C ILE A 424 3.26 -8.10 10.09
N ASP A 425 4.02 -8.61 9.16
CA ASP A 425 5.16 -7.95 8.53
C ASP A 425 5.20 -8.27 7.01
N ILE A 426 6.09 -7.64 6.26
CA ILE A 426 6.21 -7.89 4.81
C ILE A 426 6.60 -9.35 4.50
N THR A 427 7.33 -10.03 5.38
CA THR A 427 7.66 -11.45 5.18
C THR A 427 6.41 -12.30 5.21
N HIS A 428 5.45 -11.98 6.08
CA HIS A 428 4.13 -12.63 6.10
C HIS A 428 3.43 -12.53 4.74
N GLU A 429 3.43 -11.36 4.12
CA GLU A 429 2.84 -11.14 2.79
C GLU A 429 3.55 -11.98 1.71
N TYR A 430 4.88 -12.04 1.74
CA TYR A 430 5.65 -12.88 0.81
C TYR A 430 5.40 -14.38 1.03
N VAL A 431 5.29 -14.85 2.29
CA VAL A 431 4.92 -16.24 2.64
C VAL A 431 3.52 -16.56 2.11
N ARG A 432 2.56 -15.66 2.37
CA ARG A 432 1.18 -15.78 1.91
C ARG A 432 1.11 -15.88 0.38
N ALA A 433 1.78 -14.97 -0.32
CA ALA A 433 1.83 -14.96 -1.78
C ALA A 433 2.48 -16.22 -2.36
N ALA A 434 3.64 -16.64 -1.81
CA ALA A 434 4.37 -17.82 -2.28
C ALA A 434 3.55 -19.11 -2.11
N ARG A 435 2.87 -19.26 -0.96
CA ARG A 435 2.06 -20.47 -0.68
C ARG A 435 0.76 -20.49 -1.45
N THR A 436 0.04 -19.39 -1.46
CA THR A 436 -1.31 -19.32 -2.05
C THR A 436 -1.28 -19.40 -3.55
N TYR A 437 -0.32 -18.73 -4.19
CA TYR A 437 -0.27 -18.59 -5.65
C TYR A 437 0.87 -19.39 -6.31
N GLY A 438 1.65 -20.13 -5.53
CA GLY A 438 2.72 -20.96 -6.06
C GLY A 438 3.83 -20.18 -6.75
N LEU A 439 4.10 -18.95 -6.29
CA LEU A 439 5.07 -18.06 -6.94
C LEU A 439 6.48 -18.67 -6.96
N SER A 440 7.16 -18.55 -8.09
CA SER A 440 8.56 -18.88 -8.22
C SER A 440 9.46 -17.85 -7.52
N TYR A 441 10.72 -18.21 -7.27
CA TYR A 441 11.71 -17.25 -6.77
C TYR A 441 11.86 -16.03 -7.68
N THR A 442 11.83 -16.24 -8.99
CA THR A 442 11.88 -15.16 -9.97
C THR A 442 10.66 -14.23 -9.86
N ASP A 443 9.47 -14.79 -9.64
CA ASP A 443 8.26 -13.98 -9.43
C ASP A 443 8.38 -13.11 -8.17
N LEU A 444 8.89 -13.67 -7.08
CA LEU A 444 9.12 -12.93 -5.83
C LEU A 444 10.18 -11.83 -5.98
N LYS A 445 11.25 -12.09 -6.75
CA LYS A 445 12.24 -11.06 -7.11
C LYS A 445 11.60 -9.93 -7.91
N ASP A 446 10.73 -10.25 -8.87
CA ASP A 446 10.07 -9.25 -9.70
C ASP A 446 9.12 -8.37 -8.86
N LEU A 447 8.41 -8.94 -7.87
CA LEU A 447 7.62 -8.16 -6.89
C LEU A 447 8.49 -7.18 -6.09
N ALA A 448 9.64 -7.66 -5.60
CA ALA A 448 10.59 -6.83 -4.86
C ALA A 448 11.26 -5.75 -5.75
N ARG A 449 11.55 -6.06 -7.02
CA ARG A 449 12.04 -5.08 -7.99
C ARG A 449 11.00 -4.02 -8.31
N ASN A 450 9.74 -4.43 -8.49
CA ASN A 450 8.64 -3.51 -8.74
C ASN A 450 8.45 -2.52 -7.59
N SER A 451 8.61 -2.92 -6.34
CA SER A 451 8.49 -2.01 -5.21
C SER A 451 9.50 -0.86 -5.20
N LEU A 452 10.66 -1.02 -5.86
CA LEU A 452 11.64 0.06 -6.05
C LEU A 452 11.43 0.81 -7.37
N GLU A 453 11.18 0.09 -8.47
CA GLU A 453 10.98 0.68 -9.80
C GLU A 453 9.79 1.64 -9.83
N TYR A 454 8.70 1.28 -9.13
CA TYR A 454 7.49 2.09 -9.05
C TYR A 454 7.43 2.98 -7.80
N GLY A 455 8.43 2.91 -6.92
CA GLY A 455 8.62 3.88 -5.84
C GLY A 455 8.86 5.29 -6.42
N PHE A 456 8.34 6.31 -5.76
CA PHE A 456 8.45 7.71 -6.23
C PHE A 456 9.78 8.38 -5.83
N VAL A 457 10.81 7.58 -5.55
CA VAL A 457 12.15 8.11 -5.35
C VAL A 457 12.69 8.75 -6.63
N ALA A 458 13.33 9.90 -6.48
CA ALA A 458 13.82 10.68 -7.61
C ALA A 458 14.94 9.97 -8.41
N GLY A 459 15.02 10.29 -9.70
CA GLY A 459 16.10 9.86 -10.57
C GLY A 459 15.67 8.88 -11.66
N ARG A 460 16.62 8.56 -12.54
CA ARG A 460 16.44 7.58 -13.62
C ARG A 460 16.44 6.17 -13.03
N SER A 461 15.61 5.29 -13.61
CA SER A 461 15.66 3.87 -13.36
C SER A 461 16.95 3.23 -13.86
N LEU A 462 17.41 2.20 -13.15
CA LEU A 462 18.45 1.26 -13.57
C LEU A 462 17.99 0.44 -14.80
N TRP A 463 16.67 0.29 -14.96
CA TRP A 463 16.08 -0.60 -15.93
C TRP A 463 15.67 0.13 -17.21
N ARG A 464 16.22 -0.31 -18.36
CA ARG A 464 15.76 0.11 -19.68
C ARG A 464 14.43 -0.54 -20.05
N ASP A 465 14.27 -1.80 -19.65
CA ASP A 465 13.11 -2.61 -19.91
C ASP A 465 12.64 -3.24 -18.58
N ARG A 466 11.49 -2.81 -18.13
CA ARG A 466 10.84 -3.32 -16.92
C ARG A 466 10.37 -4.78 -17.09
N ASN A 467 10.04 -5.17 -18.33
CA ASN A 467 9.71 -6.55 -18.65
C ASN A 467 11.00 -7.40 -18.71
N GLY A 468 11.36 -8.03 -17.58
CA GLY A 468 12.56 -8.84 -17.42
C GLY A 468 13.78 -8.08 -16.92
N PHE A 469 13.59 -6.85 -16.44
CA PHE A 469 14.59 -6.05 -15.70
C PHE A 469 15.96 -6.01 -16.41
N LYS A 470 15.97 -5.56 -17.65
CA LYS A 470 17.21 -5.38 -18.42
C LYS A 470 17.84 -4.03 -18.09
N PRO A 471 19.09 -4.00 -17.61
CA PRO A 471 19.73 -2.75 -17.22
C PRO A 471 19.96 -1.82 -18.40
N VAL A 472 20.03 -0.52 -18.11
CA VAL A 472 20.42 0.51 -19.08
C VAL A 472 21.81 0.23 -19.65
N PRO A 473 22.15 0.73 -20.87
CA PRO A 473 23.43 0.43 -21.53
C PRO A 473 24.64 0.78 -20.67
N GLU A 474 24.57 1.85 -19.89
CA GLU A 474 25.65 2.30 -18.99
C GLU A 474 26.03 1.26 -17.93
N CYS A 475 25.08 0.40 -17.53
CA CYS A 475 25.25 -0.61 -16.49
C CYS A 475 25.35 -2.05 -17.03
N GLN A 476 25.53 -2.22 -18.34
CA GLN A 476 25.81 -3.51 -18.97
C GLN A 476 27.31 -3.87 -18.91
N GLY A 477 27.65 -5.14 -19.13
CA GLY A 477 29.04 -5.63 -19.18
C GLY A 477 29.60 -6.11 -17.83
N ARG A 478 28.90 -5.92 -16.73
CA ARG A 478 29.15 -6.56 -15.42
C ARG A 478 27.82 -7.03 -14.82
N PRO A 479 27.86 -8.01 -13.90
CA PRO A 479 26.66 -8.40 -13.17
C PRO A 479 26.06 -7.21 -12.42
N VAL A 480 24.74 -7.00 -12.57
CA VAL A 480 24.03 -5.95 -11.86
C VAL A 480 24.15 -6.18 -10.35
N GLY A 481 24.34 -5.12 -9.58
CA GLY A 481 24.56 -5.20 -8.14
C GLY A 481 25.97 -5.64 -7.74
N SER A 482 26.95 -5.65 -8.65
CA SER A 482 28.35 -5.94 -8.30
C SER A 482 28.99 -4.78 -7.51
N GLU A 483 29.95 -5.09 -6.62
CA GLU A 483 30.63 -4.09 -5.79
C GLU A 483 31.36 -3.00 -6.61
N ASN A 484 31.83 -3.36 -7.79
CA ASN A 484 32.62 -2.49 -8.65
C ASN A 484 31.87 -2.24 -9.98
N PRO A 485 30.90 -1.32 -10.05
CA PRO A 485 30.23 -0.94 -11.29
C PRO A 485 31.23 -0.32 -12.27
N LEU A 486 30.96 -0.44 -13.59
CA LEU A 486 31.76 0.26 -14.60
C LEU A 486 31.63 1.77 -14.42
N PRO A 487 32.62 2.60 -14.83
CA PRO A 487 32.62 4.05 -14.58
C PRO A 487 31.35 4.78 -15.03
N LYS A 488 30.76 4.42 -16.18
CA LYS A 488 29.50 5.01 -16.65
C LYS A 488 28.31 4.63 -15.78
N CYS A 489 28.28 3.40 -15.29
CA CYS A 489 27.26 2.95 -14.34
C CYS A 489 27.44 3.65 -12.99
N ALA A 490 28.68 3.72 -12.47
CA ALA A 490 28.96 4.44 -11.22
C ALA A 490 28.52 5.90 -11.28
N ALA A 491 28.70 6.57 -12.40
CA ALA A 491 28.23 7.94 -12.62
C ALA A 491 26.69 8.03 -12.60
N LEU A 492 25.98 7.06 -13.20
CA LEU A 492 24.52 6.99 -13.12
C LEU A 492 24.05 6.78 -11.66
N LEU A 493 24.65 5.83 -10.94
CA LEU A 493 24.28 5.52 -9.56
C LEU A 493 24.51 6.73 -8.63
N ALA A 494 25.56 7.49 -8.85
CA ALA A 494 25.84 8.73 -8.12
C ALA A 494 24.82 9.85 -8.41
N ALA A 495 24.27 9.89 -9.63
CA ALA A 495 23.33 10.92 -10.08
C ALA A 495 21.86 10.53 -9.87
N SER A 496 21.54 9.28 -9.58
CA SER A 496 20.17 8.75 -9.47
C SER A 496 19.98 7.94 -8.20
N PRO A 497 19.34 8.49 -7.16
CA PRO A 497 18.95 7.73 -5.97
C PRO A 497 18.14 6.47 -6.30
N LYS A 498 17.21 6.53 -7.27
CA LYS A 498 16.45 5.36 -7.72
C LYS A 498 17.36 4.24 -8.24
N ALA A 499 18.22 4.53 -9.21
CA ALA A 499 19.15 3.55 -9.76
C ALA A 499 20.10 2.98 -8.69
N ALA A 500 20.50 3.81 -7.72
CA ALA A 500 21.36 3.37 -6.62
C ALA A 500 20.66 2.35 -5.69
N LEU A 501 19.38 2.60 -5.34
CA LEU A 501 18.57 1.66 -4.57
C LEU A 501 18.37 0.34 -5.32
N GLU A 502 18.02 0.40 -6.59
CA GLU A 502 17.83 -0.78 -7.45
C GLU A 502 19.13 -1.58 -7.61
N TRP A 503 20.25 -0.90 -7.75
CA TRP A 503 21.58 -1.55 -7.81
C TRP A 503 21.91 -2.26 -6.48
N LYS A 504 21.66 -1.59 -5.35
CA LYS A 504 21.84 -2.17 -4.00
C LYS A 504 20.97 -3.41 -3.83
N GLN A 505 19.72 -3.37 -4.27
CA GLN A 505 18.80 -4.52 -4.24
C GLN A 505 19.34 -5.71 -5.03
N GLU A 506 19.86 -5.51 -6.24
CA GLU A 506 20.45 -6.58 -7.04
C GLU A 506 21.71 -7.17 -6.37
N GLY A 507 22.50 -6.33 -5.70
CA GLY A 507 23.63 -6.78 -4.89
C GLY A 507 23.20 -7.67 -3.72
N ALA A 508 22.14 -7.27 -3.03
CA ALA A 508 21.55 -8.04 -1.95
C ALA A 508 21.00 -9.40 -2.43
N PHE A 509 20.33 -9.46 -3.59
CA PHE A 509 19.91 -10.73 -4.19
C PHE A 509 21.09 -11.65 -4.47
N ARG A 510 22.19 -11.15 -5.01
CA ARG A 510 23.39 -11.95 -5.26
C ARG A 510 23.96 -12.55 -3.97
N THR A 511 24.02 -11.76 -2.90
CA THR A 511 24.46 -12.21 -1.57
C THR A 511 23.53 -13.27 -1.01
N PHE A 512 22.23 -13.05 -1.07
CA PHE A 512 21.21 -14.01 -0.65
C PHE A 512 21.30 -15.33 -1.43
N GLU A 513 21.35 -15.27 -2.76
CA GLU A 513 21.46 -16.44 -3.64
C GLU A 513 22.70 -17.27 -3.30
N ALA A 514 23.84 -16.62 -3.07
CA ALA A 514 25.07 -17.30 -2.66
C ALA A 514 24.90 -17.96 -1.28
N SER A 515 24.31 -17.29 -0.30
CA SER A 515 24.15 -17.82 1.06
C SER A 515 23.26 -19.06 1.11
N VAL A 516 22.10 -19.04 0.44
CA VAL A 516 21.14 -20.16 0.47
C VAL A 516 21.63 -21.39 -0.31
N LEU A 517 22.51 -21.22 -1.29
CA LEU A 517 23.10 -22.33 -2.04
C LEU A 517 24.31 -22.96 -1.31
N HIS A 518 25.03 -22.20 -0.49
CA HIS A 518 26.13 -22.71 0.32
C HIS A 518 25.68 -23.47 1.57
N LEU A 519 24.40 -23.30 1.97
CA LEU A 519 23.80 -24.04 3.09
C LEU A 519 23.34 -25.47 2.73
N LYS A 520 23.60 -25.92 1.50
CA LYS A 520 23.42 -27.31 1.07
C LYS A 520 24.71 -28.09 1.29
#